data_c899c7c909e08c2bbaaf24e172349770
#
_entry.id   c899c7c909e08c2bbaaf24e172349770
#
_cell.length_a   1.000
_cell.length_b   1.000
_cell.length_c   1.000
_cell.angle_alpha   90.00
_cell.angle_beta   90.00
_cell.angle_gamma   90.00
#
_symmetry.space_group_name_H-M   'P 1'
#
loop_
_entity.id
_entity.type
_entity.pdbx_description
1 polymer ?
#
loop_
_entity_poly.entity_id
_entity_poly.type
_entity_poly.pdbx_seq_one_letter_code
_entity_poly.pdbx_strand_id
1 'polypeptide(L)'
;MHQHPSTDLRYFKWGLARLILESDPVPDILPMFIDGTQRVMPEDRGFPRFLPRIRKTVKVAFGEVLDYDETFGDLKRRWDGLVAREQQRMVTAAAAAAGGKGKGREEGGQVVLALPGELATEELKNGKEAEEIRIEVARRMREEILKVRKALGGFPAPDPAFGLAETWRLDDDIEAKKYKSRVDGSNINQD
;
A
#
# COMPACT_ATOMS: atom_id res chain seq x y z
N MET A 1 -7.33 -2.52 12.19
CA MET A 1 -6.54 -3.58 11.53
C MET A 1 -7.37 -4.85 11.59
N HIS A 2 -7.82 -5.34 10.46
CA HIS A 2 -8.71 -6.50 10.42
C HIS A 2 -7.86 -7.77 10.34
N GLN A 3 -8.08 -8.69 11.26
CA GLN A 3 -7.43 -10.00 11.24
C GLN A 3 -8.29 -10.95 10.42
N HIS A 4 -7.83 -11.32 9.24
CA HIS A 4 -8.49 -12.36 8.47
C HIS A 4 -8.36 -13.71 9.20
N PRO A 5 -9.40 -14.56 9.22
CA PRO A 5 -9.33 -15.88 9.86
C PRO A 5 -8.28 -16.81 9.25
N SER A 6 -7.90 -16.61 7.98
CA SER A 6 -6.78 -17.35 7.39
C SER A 6 -5.44 -16.73 7.82
N THR A 7 -4.42 -17.57 7.93
CA THR A 7 -3.03 -17.15 8.19
C THR A 7 -2.30 -16.73 6.91
N ASP A 8 -3.02 -16.58 5.80
CA ASP A 8 -2.45 -16.22 4.53
C ASP A 8 -2.11 -14.74 4.46
N LEU A 9 -0.96 -14.44 3.89
CA LEU A 9 -0.54 -13.08 3.64
C LEU A 9 -1.24 -12.56 2.39
N ARG A 10 -2.15 -11.62 2.57
CA ARG A 10 -2.88 -10.97 1.48
C ARG A 10 -2.02 -9.97 0.72
N TYR A 11 -2.49 -9.61 -0.46
CA TYR A 11 -1.97 -8.50 -1.25
C TYR A 11 -1.96 -7.20 -0.43
N PHE A 12 -0.88 -6.42 -0.52
CA PHE A 12 -0.76 -5.15 0.18
C PHE A 12 -1.53 -4.03 -0.51
N LYS A 13 -2.13 -3.15 0.28
CA LYS A 13 -2.78 -1.95 -0.23
C LYS A 13 -1.76 -0.97 -0.81
N TRP A 14 -2.17 -0.17 -1.76
CA TRP A 14 -1.32 0.77 -2.51
C TRP A 14 -0.60 1.83 -1.68
N GLY A 15 -1.06 2.11 -0.45
CA GLY A 15 -0.35 3.00 0.46
C GLY A 15 1.11 2.60 0.70
N LEU A 16 1.40 1.29 0.79
CA LEU A 16 2.77 0.79 0.89
C LEU A 16 3.59 1.11 -0.37
N ALA A 17 3.00 0.88 -1.55
CA ALA A 17 3.66 1.15 -2.82
C ALA A 17 3.99 2.65 -2.98
N ARG A 18 3.08 3.53 -2.54
CA ARG A 18 3.33 4.98 -2.52
C ARG A 18 4.50 5.36 -1.63
N LEU A 19 4.58 4.80 -0.43
CA LEU A 19 5.72 5.06 0.46
C LEU A 19 7.04 4.63 -0.19
N ILE A 20 7.08 3.49 -0.86
CA ILE A 20 8.29 3.00 -1.53
C ILE A 20 8.67 3.85 -2.74
N LEU A 21 7.69 4.32 -3.53
CA LEU A 21 7.94 5.04 -4.78
C LEU A 21 8.10 6.55 -4.60
N GLU A 22 7.43 7.16 -3.62
CA GLU A 22 7.28 8.61 -3.50
C GLU A 22 8.13 9.21 -2.38
N SER A 23 8.74 8.40 -1.49
CA SER A 23 9.59 8.92 -0.43
C SER A 23 10.91 9.46 -0.96
N ASP A 24 11.35 10.58 -0.40
CA ASP A 24 12.66 11.18 -0.61
C ASP A 24 13.19 11.67 0.74
N PRO A 25 14.30 11.14 1.27
CA PRO A 25 15.10 10.06 0.69
C PRO A 25 14.37 8.71 0.66
N VAL A 26 14.90 7.79 -0.15
CA VAL A 26 14.42 6.41 -0.24
C VAL A 26 14.45 5.74 1.14
N PRO A 27 13.37 5.08 1.57
CA PRO A 27 13.32 4.49 2.90
C PRO A 27 14.10 3.17 2.99
N ASP A 28 14.70 2.92 4.15
CA ASP A 28 15.17 1.58 4.50
C ASP A 28 13.97 0.64 4.71
N ILE A 29 14.01 -0.53 4.09
CA ILE A 29 12.91 -1.49 4.14
C ILE A 29 13.37 -2.75 4.86
N LEU A 30 12.77 -3.01 6.02
CA LEU A 30 13.00 -4.21 6.82
C LEU A 30 11.74 -5.09 6.83
N PRO A 31 11.73 -6.22 6.10
CA PRO A 31 10.61 -7.14 6.13
C PRO A 31 10.44 -7.78 7.51
N MET A 32 9.22 -7.80 8.01
CA MET A 32 8.90 -8.41 9.29
C MET A 32 7.64 -9.27 9.18
N PHE A 33 7.65 -10.42 9.82
CA PHE A 33 6.50 -11.29 9.93
C PHE A 33 6.16 -11.58 11.39
N ILE A 34 4.88 -11.45 11.76
CA ILE A 34 4.38 -11.67 13.12
C ILE A 34 3.33 -12.77 13.08
N ASP A 35 3.52 -13.81 13.88
CA ASP A 35 2.53 -14.88 14.11
C ASP A 35 2.06 -14.90 15.56
N GLY A 36 0.80 -15.22 15.76
CA GLY A 36 0.23 -15.48 17.09
C GLY A 36 -0.60 -14.35 17.68
N THR A 37 -0.64 -13.18 17.07
CA THR A 37 -1.47 -12.06 17.51
C THR A 37 -2.95 -12.42 17.51
N GLN A 38 -3.41 -13.20 16.54
CA GLN A 38 -4.77 -13.74 16.43
C GLN A 38 -5.14 -14.67 17.61
N ARG A 39 -4.16 -15.27 18.28
CA ARG A 39 -4.37 -16.09 19.47
C ARG A 39 -4.49 -15.27 20.75
N VAL A 40 -3.90 -14.07 20.76
CA VAL A 40 -3.98 -13.13 21.89
C VAL A 40 -5.33 -12.44 21.93
N MET A 41 -5.80 -11.97 20.80
CA MET A 41 -7.08 -11.29 20.67
C MET A 41 -7.88 -11.80 19.45
N PRO A 42 -8.42 -13.04 19.50
CA PRO A 42 -9.22 -13.55 18.39
C PRO A 42 -10.52 -12.74 18.25
N GLU A 43 -11.00 -12.56 17.02
CA GLU A 43 -12.22 -11.78 16.75
C GLU A 43 -13.48 -12.43 17.29
N ASP A 44 -13.53 -13.75 17.34
CA ASP A 44 -14.64 -14.56 17.83
C ASP A 44 -14.67 -14.75 19.36
N ARG A 45 -13.78 -14.05 20.08
CA ARG A 45 -13.68 -14.21 21.53
C ARG A 45 -14.98 -13.83 22.28
N GLY A 46 -15.31 -14.66 23.28
CA GLY A 46 -16.40 -14.39 24.21
C GLY A 46 -16.10 -13.23 25.19
N PHE A 47 -17.08 -12.91 26.01
CA PHE A 47 -16.94 -11.92 27.11
C PHE A 47 -15.91 -12.42 28.15
N PRO A 48 -15.05 -11.53 28.70
CA PRO A 48 -14.89 -10.11 28.39
C PRO A 48 -13.99 -9.88 27.14
N ARG A 49 -14.54 -9.18 26.12
CA ARG A 49 -13.88 -9.03 24.81
C ARG A 49 -12.66 -8.11 24.82
N PHE A 50 -12.58 -7.20 25.79
CA PHE A 50 -11.45 -6.27 25.92
C PHE A 50 -10.21 -6.91 26.54
N LEU A 51 -10.35 -8.09 27.17
CA LEU A 51 -9.23 -8.73 27.87
C LEU A 51 -8.41 -9.61 26.90
N PRO A 52 -7.12 -9.31 26.70
CA PRO A 52 -6.24 -10.19 25.95
C PRO A 52 -6.10 -11.56 26.62
N ARG A 53 -6.02 -12.62 25.82
CA ARG A 53 -5.75 -13.95 26.35
C ARG A 53 -4.29 -14.06 26.78
N ILE A 54 -4.05 -14.35 28.06
CA ILE A 54 -2.73 -14.55 28.63
C ILE A 54 -2.09 -15.88 28.18
N ARG A 55 -0.79 -16.01 28.33
CA ARG A 55 -0.01 -17.23 28.04
C ARG A 55 -0.10 -17.66 26.56
N LYS A 56 -0.23 -16.72 25.66
CA LYS A 56 -0.16 -16.96 24.21
C LYS A 56 1.20 -16.55 23.68
N THR A 57 1.79 -17.41 22.87
CA THR A 57 3.08 -17.14 22.25
C THR A 57 2.86 -16.31 20.99
N VAL A 58 3.55 -15.20 20.90
CA VAL A 58 3.70 -14.41 19.69
C VAL A 58 5.14 -14.58 19.20
N LYS A 59 5.29 -14.88 17.93
CA LYS A 59 6.60 -14.99 17.28
C LYS A 59 6.75 -13.81 16.32
N VAL A 60 7.92 -13.18 16.38
CA VAL A 60 8.30 -12.10 15.45
C VAL A 60 9.58 -12.55 14.75
N ALA A 61 9.58 -12.48 13.44
CA ALA A 61 10.75 -12.74 12.62
C ALA A 61 11.03 -11.50 11.76
N PHE A 62 12.31 -11.16 11.65
CA PHE A 62 12.82 -10.10 10.80
C PHE A 62 13.61 -10.71 9.67
N GLY A 63 13.49 -10.15 8.48
CA GLY A 63 14.39 -10.40 7.37
C GLY A 63 15.63 -9.52 7.43
N GLU A 64 16.37 -9.49 6.36
CA GLU A 64 17.45 -8.52 6.17
C GLU A 64 16.89 -7.21 5.61
N VAL A 65 17.60 -6.11 5.82
CA VAL A 65 17.28 -4.84 5.15
C VAL A 65 17.41 -5.05 3.65
N LEU A 66 16.37 -4.71 2.91
CA LEU A 66 16.35 -4.90 1.47
C LEU A 66 17.29 -3.91 0.79
N ASP A 67 18.05 -4.40 -0.19
CA ASP A 67 18.68 -3.51 -1.17
C ASP A 67 17.56 -2.92 -2.03
N TYR A 68 17.38 -1.61 -1.91
CA TYR A 68 16.32 -0.90 -2.61
C TYR A 68 16.52 -0.89 -4.12
N ASP A 69 17.75 -0.67 -4.56
CA ASP A 69 18.07 -0.57 -5.99
C ASP A 69 17.89 -1.92 -6.68
N GLU A 70 18.29 -3.00 -6.03
CA GLU A 70 18.08 -4.36 -6.54
C GLU A 70 16.59 -4.72 -6.56
N THR A 71 15.85 -4.36 -5.51
CA THR A 71 14.46 -4.83 -5.34
C THR A 71 13.45 -3.96 -6.08
N PHE A 72 13.61 -2.63 -6.05
CA PHE A 72 12.63 -1.66 -6.54
C PHE A 72 13.18 -0.61 -7.51
N GLY A 73 14.48 -0.57 -7.76
CA GLY A 73 15.11 0.49 -8.55
C GLY A 73 14.60 0.60 -9.99
N ASP A 74 14.22 -0.50 -10.62
CA ASP A 74 13.57 -0.49 -11.93
C ASP A 74 12.18 0.14 -11.90
N LEU A 75 11.40 -0.16 -10.87
CA LEU A 75 10.04 0.39 -10.67
C LEU A 75 10.11 1.88 -10.30
N LYS A 76 11.08 2.27 -9.48
CA LYS A 76 11.34 3.68 -9.15
C LYS A 76 11.66 4.49 -10.40
N ARG A 77 12.54 4.01 -11.26
CA ARG A 77 12.87 4.68 -12.54
C ARG A 77 11.66 4.82 -13.45
N ARG A 78 10.81 3.78 -13.55
CA ARG A 78 9.57 3.84 -14.31
C ARG A 78 8.60 4.87 -13.74
N TRP A 79 8.46 4.89 -12.41
CA TRP A 79 7.62 5.85 -11.69
C TRP A 79 8.10 7.29 -11.92
N ASP A 80 9.39 7.56 -11.74
CA ASP A 80 9.98 8.88 -11.95
C ASP A 80 9.81 9.35 -13.41
N GLY A 81 9.95 8.44 -14.36
CA GLY A 81 9.67 8.71 -15.78
C GLY A 81 8.21 9.08 -16.04
N LEU A 82 7.26 8.41 -15.36
CA LEU A 82 5.84 8.73 -15.46
C LEU A 82 5.57 10.11 -14.85
N VAL A 83 6.11 10.40 -13.68
CA VAL A 83 5.98 11.70 -13.01
C VAL A 83 6.53 12.82 -13.89
N ALA A 84 7.72 12.66 -14.46
CA ALA A 84 8.33 13.65 -15.35
C ALA A 84 7.48 13.93 -16.60
N ARG A 85 6.90 12.88 -17.22
CA ARG A 85 5.99 13.04 -18.38
C ARG A 85 4.74 13.83 -18.01
N GLU A 86 4.15 13.55 -16.88
CA GLU A 86 2.95 14.24 -16.41
C GLU A 86 3.25 15.71 -16.04
N GLN A 87 4.36 15.96 -15.40
CA GLN A 87 4.83 17.33 -15.13
C GLN A 87 5.01 18.14 -16.43
N GLN A 88 5.63 17.55 -17.45
CA GLN A 88 5.81 18.20 -18.74
C GLN A 88 4.49 18.48 -19.45
N ARG A 89 3.52 17.54 -19.37
CA ARG A 89 2.16 17.77 -19.89
C ARG A 89 1.47 18.95 -19.21
N MET A 90 1.58 19.06 -17.89
CA MET A 90 1.00 20.17 -17.14
C MET A 90 1.62 21.50 -17.53
N VAL A 91 2.95 21.57 -17.64
CA VAL A 91 3.66 22.79 -18.09
C VAL A 91 3.24 23.18 -19.51
N THR A 92 3.17 22.24 -20.42
CA THR A 92 2.75 22.50 -21.81
C THR A 92 1.29 22.95 -21.89
N ALA A 93 0.40 22.35 -21.12
CA ALA A 93 -1.00 22.75 -21.06
C ALA A 93 -1.16 24.17 -20.47
N ALA A 94 -0.41 24.49 -19.42
CA ALA A 94 -0.41 25.82 -18.81
C ALA A 94 0.13 26.89 -19.80
N ALA A 95 1.20 26.60 -20.55
CA ALA A 95 1.74 27.48 -21.56
C ALA A 95 0.76 27.73 -22.73
N ALA A 96 0.05 26.67 -23.19
CA ALA A 96 -0.98 26.77 -24.21
C ALA A 96 -2.18 27.61 -23.74
N ALA A 97 -2.59 27.48 -22.49
CA ALA A 97 -3.64 28.30 -21.89
C ALA A 97 -3.24 29.78 -21.72
N ALA A 98 -1.97 30.05 -21.44
CA ALA A 98 -1.45 31.39 -21.30
C ALA A 98 -1.23 32.10 -22.65
N GLY A 99 -1.01 31.37 -23.74
CA GLY A 99 -0.79 31.94 -25.10
C GLY A 99 -2.04 32.54 -25.76
N GLY A 100 -3.18 32.56 -25.10
CA GLY A 100 -4.47 33.02 -25.63
C GLY A 100 -4.83 34.48 -25.43
N LYS A 101 -4.10 35.33 -24.66
CA LYS A 101 -4.31 36.81 -24.59
C LYS A 101 -3.14 37.54 -23.86
N GLY A 102 -2.52 38.46 -24.61
CA GLY A 102 -2.11 39.79 -24.10
C GLY A 102 -0.93 39.89 -23.16
N LYS A 103 0.16 40.40 -23.73
CA LYS A 103 1.14 41.29 -23.09
C LYS A 103 0.97 41.58 -21.60
N GLY A 104 1.93 41.15 -20.82
CA GLY A 104 2.21 41.80 -19.55
C GLY A 104 2.49 40.81 -18.40
N ARG A 105 3.76 40.80 -18.01
CA ARG A 105 4.31 40.40 -16.71
C ARG A 105 4.86 39.00 -16.61
N GLU A 106 6.19 38.99 -16.82
CA GLU A 106 7.07 37.93 -16.33
C GLU A 106 7.02 37.92 -14.79
N GLU A 107 6.14 37.14 -14.21
CA GLU A 107 6.37 36.58 -12.91
C GLU A 107 6.46 35.08 -13.14
N GLY A 108 7.65 34.51 -12.88
CA GLY A 108 7.90 33.09 -12.95
C GLY A 108 6.87 32.33 -12.10
N GLY A 109 5.81 31.95 -12.76
CA GLY A 109 4.80 31.07 -12.15
C GLY A 109 5.47 29.76 -11.84
N GLN A 110 5.94 29.60 -10.61
CA GLN A 110 6.33 28.36 -10.04
C GLN A 110 5.07 27.49 -10.12
N VAL A 111 5.08 26.51 -11.03
CA VAL A 111 4.03 25.49 -11.06
C VAL A 111 4.06 24.88 -9.67
N VAL A 112 3.05 25.15 -8.86
CA VAL A 112 2.91 24.57 -7.53
C VAL A 112 2.71 23.09 -7.77
N LEU A 113 3.80 22.36 -7.72
CA LEU A 113 3.77 20.91 -7.63
C LEU A 113 2.93 20.55 -6.41
N ALA A 114 2.06 19.58 -6.57
CA ALA A 114 1.22 19.08 -5.49
C ALA A 114 1.99 18.98 -4.17
N LEU A 115 1.31 19.26 -3.07
CA LEU A 115 1.88 19.12 -1.73
C LEU A 115 2.54 17.74 -1.59
N PRO A 116 3.62 17.60 -0.79
CA PRO A 116 4.22 16.32 -0.52
C PRO A 116 3.14 15.30 -0.10
N GLY A 117 3.02 14.21 -0.85
CA GLY A 117 1.99 13.20 -0.64
C GLY A 117 0.72 13.35 -1.48
N GLU A 118 0.54 14.44 -2.25
CA GLU A 118 -0.52 14.57 -3.24
C GLU A 118 0.00 14.24 -4.65
N LEU A 119 -0.71 13.36 -5.35
CA LEU A 119 -0.43 13.10 -6.76
C LEU A 119 -1.09 14.18 -7.61
N ALA A 120 -0.28 14.84 -8.44
CA ALA A 120 -0.67 16.05 -9.17
C ALA A 120 -1.74 15.81 -10.24
N THR A 121 -1.76 14.60 -10.83
CA THR A 121 -2.65 14.29 -11.95
C THR A 121 -3.46 13.04 -11.72
N GLU A 122 -4.60 12.93 -12.41
CA GLU A 122 -5.44 11.74 -12.38
C GLU A 122 -4.71 10.52 -12.96
N GLU A 123 -3.83 10.73 -13.93
CA GLU A 123 -2.99 9.67 -14.50
C GLU A 123 -2.04 9.07 -13.45
N LEU A 124 -1.44 9.90 -12.60
CA LEU A 124 -0.62 9.42 -11.49
C LEU A 124 -1.44 8.71 -10.40
N LYS A 125 -2.72 9.09 -10.24
CA LYS A 125 -3.60 8.45 -9.24
C LYS A 125 -4.14 7.13 -9.74
N ASN A 126 -4.73 7.10 -10.93
CA ASN A 126 -5.57 6.02 -11.44
C ASN A 126 -5.16 5.54 -12.84
N GLY A 127 -4.09 6.11 -13.43
CA GLY A 127 -3.60 5.71 -14.74
C GLY A 127 -3.11 4.27 -14.74
N LYS A 128 -3.29 3.58 -15.86
CA LYS A 128 -2.96 2.16 -16.00
C LYS A 128 -1.50 1.85 -15.68
N GLU A 129 -0.56 2.67 -16.17
CA GLU A 129 0.87 2.48 -15.89
C GLU A 129 1.19 2.67 -14.40
N ALA A 130 0.56 3.67 -13.76
CA ALA A 130 0.70 3.90 -12.32
C ALA A 130 0.15 2.73 -11.50
N GLU A 131 -0.98 2.16 -11.91
CA GLU A 131 -1.56 0.97 -11.30
C GLU A 131 -0.64 -0.25 -11.43
N GLU A 132 -0.14 -0.52 -12.63
CA GLU A 132 0.78 -1.64 -12.89
C GLU A 132 2.04 -1.57 -12.03
N ILE A 133 2.65 -0.39 -11.92
CA ILE A 133 3.84 -0.18 -11.08
C ILE A 133 3.53 -0.47 -9.61
N ARG A 134 2.41 0.02 -9.08
CA ARG A 134 2.01 -0.22 -7.68
C ARG A 134 1.69 -1.68 -7.39
N ILE A 135 1.04 -2.36 -8.33
CA ILE A 135 0.75 -3.80 -8.22
C ILE A 135 2.06 -4.57 -8.11
N GLU A 136 3.03 -4.25 -8.95
CA GLU A 136 4.32 -4.94 -8.95
C GLU A 136 5.13 -4.65 -7.68
N VAL A 137 5.14 -3.42 -7.18
CA VAL A 137 5.76 -3.08 -5.88
C VAL A 137 5.14 -3.90 -4.75
N ALA A 138 3.81 -3.94 -4.69
CA ALA A 138 3.09 -4.67 -3.65
C ALA A 138 3.36 -6.18 -3.74
N ARG A 139 3.48 -6.73 -4.94
CA ARG A 139 3.83 -8.13 -5.20
C ARG A 139 5.23 -8.45 -4.68
N ARG A 140 6.24 -7.68 -5.07
CA ARG A 140 7.64 -7.89 -4.63
C ARG A 140 7.75 -7.79 -3.11
N MET A 141 7.13 -6.78 -2.51
CA MET A 141 7.13 -6.64 -1.06
C MET A 141 6.49 -7.84 -0.35
N ARG A 142 5.38 -8.36 -0.90
CA ARG A 142 4.75 -9.57 -0.38
C ARG A 142 5.70 -10.77 -0.45
N GLU A 143 6.44 -10.93 -1.54
CA GLU A 143 7.40 -12.01 -1.71
C GLU A 143 8.51 -11.96 -0.65
N GLU A 144 9.04 -10.77 -0.37
CA GLU A 144 10.07 -10.60 0.67
C GLU A 144 9.53 -11.02 2.06
N ILE A 145 8.32 -10.63 2.40
CA ILE A 145 7.72 -11.05 3.68
C ILE A 145 7.41 -12.56 3.68
N LEU A 146 7.04 -13.14 2.54
CA LEU A 146 6.85 -14.60 2.44
C LEU A 146 8.15 -15.38 2.64
N LYS A 147 9.33 -14.83 2.24
CA LYS A 147 10.62 -15.43 2.56
C LYS A 147 10.84 -15.49 4.07
N VAL A 148 10.55 -14.39 4.80
CA VAL A 148 10.64 -14.32 6.26
C VAL A 148 9.66 -15.32 6.92
N ARG A 149 8.42 -15.38 6.44
CA ARG A 149 7.41 -16.35 6.91
C ARG A 149 7.88 -17.79 6.71
N LYS A 150 8.47 -18.10 5.55
CA LYS A 150 9.01 -19.42 5.24
C LYS A 150 10.16 -19.78 6.16
N ALA A 151 11.07 -18.84 6.43
CA ALA A 151 12.20 -19.03 7.34
C ALA A 151 11.73 -19.28 8.79
N LEU A 152 10.67 -18.64 9.24
CA LEU A 152 10.07 -18.91 10.55
C LEU A 152 9.49 -20.33 10.67
N GLY A 153 9.05 -20.90 9.55
CA GLY A 153 8.53 -22.26 9.44
C GLY A 153 7.16 -22.50 10.07
N GLY A 154 6.60 -23.67 9.83
CA GLY A 154 5.32 -24.10 10.44
C GLY A 154 4.06 -23.54 9.77
N PHE A 155 4.17 -22.97 8.56
CA PHE A 155 3.04 -22.46 7.79
C PHE A 155 2.81 -23.27 6.52
N PRO A 156 1.56 -23.45 6.09
CA PRO A 156 1.25 -24.04 4.79
C PRO A 156 1.79 -23.17 3.65
N ALA A 157 1.85 -23.75 2.46
CA ALA A 157 2.15 -22.97 1.26
C ALA A 157 1.13 -21.81 1.11
N PRO A 158 1.58 -20.60 0.75
CA PRO A 158 0.65 -19.48 0.58
C PRO A 158 -0.27 -19.75 -0.61
N ASP A 159 -1.55 -19.47 -0.46
CA ASP A 159 -2.50 -19.52 -1.57
C ASP A 159 -2.14 -18.44 -2.59
N PRO A 160 -1.89 -18.80 -3.87
CA PRO A 160 -1.61 -17.84 -4.92
C PRO A 160 -2.70 -16.79 -5.12
N ALA A 161 -3.97 -17.14 -4.90
CA ALA A 161 -5.09 -16.23 -5.04
C ALA A 161 -4.95 -15.00 -4.13
N PHE A 162 -4.40 -15.15 -2.93
CA PHE A 162 -4.16 -14.02 -2.01
C PHE A 162 -3.04 -13.06 -2.48
N GLY A 163 -2.28 -13.43 -3.49
CA GLY A 163 -1.28 -12.56 -4.10
C GLY A 163 -1.81 -11.63 -5.20
N LEU A 164 -3.05 -11.81 -5.62
CA LEU A 164 -3.65 -11.03 -6.70
C LEU A 164 -4.17 -9.69 -6.18
N ALA A 165 -4.02 -8.64 -7.00
CA ALA A 165 -4.54 -7.31 -6.68
C ALA A 165 -6.07 -7.31 -6.50
N GLU A 166 -6.76 -8.20 -7.20
CA GLU A 166 -8.20 -8.38 -7.13
C GLU A 166 -8.68 -9.06 -5.85
N THR A 167 -7.78 -9.61 -5.04
CA THR A 167 -8.14 -10.32 -3.79
C THR A 167 -9.08 -9.52 -2.90
N TRP A 168 -8.90 -8.20 -2.85
CA TRP A 168 -9.76 -7.32 -2.08
C TRP A 168 -11.13 -7.09 -2.71
N ARG A 169 -11.27 -7.27 -4.02
CA ARG A 169 -12.54 -7.15 -4.76
C ARG A 169 -13.36 -8.44 -4.72
N LEU A 170 -12.65 -9.58 -4.67
CA LEU A 170 -13.26 -10.92 -4.65
C LEU A 170 -13.63 -11.40 -3.25
N ASP A 171 -13.34 -10.60 -2.22
CA ASP A 171 -13.71 -10.92 -0.86
C ASP A 171 -15.21 -10.61 -0.66
N ASP A 172 -16.07 -11.60 -0.90
CA ASP A 172 -17.54 -11.51 -0.71
C ASP A 172 -17.90 -11.01 0.70
N ASP A 173 -17.01 -11.21 1.66
CA ASP A 173 -17.14 -10.66 3.00
C ASP A 173 -17.00 -9.13 3.08
N ILE A 174 -16.46 -8.45 2.07
CA ILE A 174 -16.32 -6.98 2.09
C ILE A 174 -17.67 -6.29 1.90
N GLU A 175 -18.54 -6.81 1.04
CA GLU A 175 -19.90 -6.28 0.86
C GLU A 175 -20.87 -6.77 1.94
N ALA A 176 -20.75 -8.02 2.37
CA ALA A 176 -21.59 -8.61 3.40
C ALA A 176 -21.22 -8.11 4.81
N LYS A 177 -19.97 -7.81 5.05
CA LYS A 177 -19.47 -7.17 6.24
C LYS A 177 -19.36 -5.65 6.02
N LYS A 178 -20.46 -4.98 5.90
CA LYS A 178 -20.59 -3.66 6.52
C LYS A 178 -20.29 -3.90 7.99
N TYR A 179 -19.03 -3.68 8.40
CA TYR A 179 -18.57 -3.96 9.75
C TYR A 179 -19.41 -3.17 10.73
N LYS A 180 -20.45 -3.80 11.20
CA LYS A 180 -21.07 -3.37 12.45
C LYS A 180 -20.10 -3.77 13.53
N SER A 181 -19.58 -2.81 14.26
CA SER A 181 -18.93 -3.07 15.53
C SER A 181 -19.85 -3.99 16.32
N ARG A 182 -19.37 -5.18 16.66
CA ARG A 182 -20.16 -6.10 17.52
C ARG A 182 -20.33 -5.57 18.93
N VAL A 183 -19.66 -4.47 19.27
CA VAL A 183 -19.73 -3.82 20.60
C VAL A 183 -20.85 -2.81 20.65
N ASP A 184 -21.03 -1.98 19.63
CA ASP A 184 -21.98 -0.86 19.63
C ASP A 184 -22.89 -0.80 18.40
N GLY A 185 -22.71 -1.73 17.44
CA GLY A 185 -23.49 -1.77 16.21
C GLY A 185 -23.17 -0.65 15.21
N SER A 186 -22.17 0.20 15.50
CA SER A 186 -21.76 1.28 14.60
C SER A 186 -21.08 0.73 13.33
N ASN A 187 -21.26 1.41 12.20
CA ASN A 187 -20.52 1.12 10.97
C ASN A 187 -19.11 1.67 11.11
N ILE A 188 -18.10 0.81 11.11
CA ILE A 188 -16.70 1.20 11.25
C ILE A 188 -16.13 1.81 9.95
N ASN A 189 -16.85 1.73 8.84
CA ASN A 189 -16.49 2.34 7.55
C ASN A 189 -17.58 3.34 7.15
N GLN A 190 -17.62 4.47 7.84
CA GLN A 190 -18.15 5.71 7.27
C GLN A 190 -16.92 6.56 6.96
N ASP A 191 -16.41 6.39 5.70
CA ASP A 191 -15.85 7.45 4.85
C ASP A 191 -15.30 6.80 3.58
#